data_fa022718b0087ae5273076d8aa27d0be
#
_entry.id   fa022718b0087ae5273076d8aa27d0be
#
_cell.length_a   1.000
_cell.length_b   1.000
_cell.length_c   1.000
_cell.angle_alpha   90.00
_cell.angle_beta   90.00
_cell.angle_gamma   90.00
#
_symmetry.space_group_name_H-M   'P 1'
#
loop_
_entity.id
_entity.type
_entity.pdbx_description
1 polymer ?
#
loop_
_entity_poly.entity_id
_entity_poly.type
_entity_poly.pdbx_seq_one_letter_code
_entity_poly.pdbx_strand_id
1 'polypeptide(L)'
;MNTILWSGSGPMPSLWPGMPEAYSILARFYDLCMEADYAEWVDYLLELCRYHDHAPHTVVDLGCGTGNLTLPLAELGCQLTGVDLSPAMVAEARRKAAQRGLDIAFHAADLRTFSPVEGAFDTAISGCDVLNYCTTKEDLRAAFASVKRLLAPGGLWLFDLNSSWKLRELYGNQSYADLREDFAYFWDNAYDEAAGVCTMDLTFFVLTPDGKYERVAERHVQKLWLPEQISELCDEFGFALLSCCDFPTLDPASTEGERWQFVVKKPEEPN
;
A
#
# COMPACT_ATOMS: atom_id res chain seq x y z
N MET A 1 2.20 -15.74 -18.40
CA MET A 1 2.77 -14.38 -18.53
C MET A 1 3.77 -14.33 -19.68
N ASN A 2 3.52 -13.56 -20.74
CA ASN A 2 4.53 -13.28 -21.76
C ASN A 2 5.16 -11.91 -21.44
N THR A 3 6.07 -11.89 -20.48
CA THR A 3 6.81 -10.67 -20.13
C THR A 3 7.84 -10.40 -21.24
N ILE A 4 7.66 -9.34 -22.00
CA ILE A 4 8.64 -8.87 -22.96
C ILE A 4 9.60 -7.95 -22.21
N LEU A 5 10.82 -8.43 -21.98
CA LEU A 5 11.90 -7.62 -21.42
C LEU A 5 12.47 -6.72 -22.52
N TRP A 6 12.42 -5.41 -22.30
CA TRP A 6 13.07 -4.42 -23.15
C TRP A 6 14.49 -4.15 -22.64
N SER A 7 15.50 -4.36 -23.50
CA SER A 7 16.91 -4.09 -23.19
C SER A 7 17.43 -2.80 -23.82
N GLY A 8 16.73 -1.69 -23.60
CA GLY A 8 17.20 -0.37 -24.03
C GLY A 8 18.10 0.25 -22.95
N SER A 9 19.35 0.55 -23.28
CA SER A 9 20.34 1.12 -22.37
C SER A 9 20.15 2.63 -22.19
N GLY A 10 19.63 3.04 -21.01
CA GLY A 10 19.64 4.41 -20.50
C GLY A 10 18.29 4.86 -19.93
N PRO A 11 18.28 5.64 -18.83
CA PRO A 11 17.04 6.20 -18.33
C PRO A 11 16.43 7.13 -19.39
N MET A 12 15.15 6.91 -19.73
CA MET A 12 14.42 7.87 -20.54
C MET A 12 14.38 9.22 -19.81
N PRO A 13 14.64 10.34 -20.51
CA PRO A 13 14.47 11.64 -19.90
C PRO A 13 13.04 11.80 -19.42
N SER A 14 12.83 12.48 -18.28
CA SER A 14 11.50 12.79 -17.74
C SER A 14 10.70 13.57 -18.80
N LEU A 15 9.86 12.85 -19.55
CA LEU A 15 9.31 13.34 -20.81
C LEU A 15 8.11 14.29 -20.63
N TRP A 16 7.60 14.52 -19.39
CA TRP A 16 6.33 15.22 -19.27
C TRP A 16 6.22 16.11 -18.03
N PRO A 17 6.20 17.44 -18.20
CA PRO A 17 5.69 18.33 -17.15
C PRO A 17 4.16 18.16 -17.05
N GLY A 18 3.65 17.89 -15.83
CA GLY A 18 2.23 17.79 -15.54
C GLY A 18 1.66 16.36 -15.53
N MET A 19 2.45 15.35 -15.16
CA MET A 19 1.89 14.02 -14.88
C MET A 19 0.85 14.09 -13.75
N PRO A 20 -0.29 13.39 -13.91
CA PRO A 20 -1.26 13.22 -12.84
C PRO A 20 -0.62 12.59 -11.59
N GLU A 21 -1.19 12.90 -10.43
CA GLU A 21 -0.80 12.24 -9.18
C GLU A 21 -1.02 10.74 -9.26
N ALA A 22 -0.21 9.98 -8.52
CA ALA A 22 -0.32 8.53 -8.42
C ALA A 22 -1.76 8.10 -8.12
N TYR A 23 -2.20 7.01 -8.75
CA TYR A 23 -3.54 6.43 -8.59
C TYR A 23 -4.72 7.30 -9.05
N SER A 24 -4.51 8.35 -9.82
CA SER A 24 -5.61 9.16 -10.36
C SER A 24 -6.34 8.45 -11.51
N ILE A 25 -5.61 7.70 -12.31
CA ILE A 25 -6.10 7.00 -13.49
C ILE A 25 -6.03 5.49 -13.29
N LEU A 26 -4.94 5.01 -12.70
CA LEU A 26 -4.76 3.60 -12.37
C LEU A 26 -5.93 3.06 -11.54
N ALA A 27 -6.59 3.89 -10.71
CA ALA A 27 -7.76 3.49 -9.92
C ALA A 27 -8.82 2.74 -10.72
N ARG A 28 -9.02 3.10 -12.00
CA ARG A 28 -10.02 2.46 -12.88
C ARG A 28 -9.61 1.06 -13.33
N PHE A 29 -8.32 0.77 -13.36
CA PHE A 29 -7.73 -0.47 -13.88
C PHE A 29 -6.94 -1.23 -12.81
N TYR A 30 -6.85 -0.66 -11.60
CA TYR A 30 -6.04 -1.20 -10.51
C TYR A 30 -6.31 -2.69 -10.27
N ASP A 31 -7.59 -3.04 -10.09
CA ASP A 31 -7.99 -4.42 -9.84
C ASP A 31 -7.74 -5.37 -11.03
N LEU A 32 -7.61 -4.83 -12.25
CA LEU A 32 -7.27 -5.60 -13.45
C LEU A 32 -5.76 -5.78 -13.63
N CYS A 33 -4.97 -4.81 -13.15
CA CYS A 33 -3.52 -4.81 -13.28
C CYS A 33 -2.83 -5.57 -12.14
N MET A 34 -3.44 -5.58 -10.95
CA MET A 34 -2.86 -6.20 -9.77
C MET A 34 -3.32 -7.66 -9.65
N GLU A 35 -2.39 -8.59 -9.87
CA GLU A 35 -2.62 -10.03 -9.73
C GLU A 35 -2.35 -10.52 -8.30
N ALA A 36 -2.82 -9.78 -7.27
CA ALA A 36 -2.67 -10.18 -5.88
C ALA A 36 -3.86 -11.02 -5.41
N ASP A 37 -3.60 -12.09 -4.68
CA ASP A 37 -4.64 -12.84 -3.96
C ASP A 37 -4.96 -12.10 -2.64
N TYR A 38 -5.91 -11.19 -2.72
CA TYR A 38 -6.32 -10.41 -1.55
C TYR A 38 -7.06 -11.23 -0.48
N ALA A 39 -7.62 -12.38 -0.84
CA ALA A 39 -8.22 -13.28 0.14
C ALA A 39 -7.13 -13.95 0.98
N GLU A 40 -6.07 -14.47 0.35
CA GLU A 40 -4.90 -14.99 1.06
C GLU A 40 -4.25 -13.90 1.93
N TRP A 41 -4.20 -12.66 1.43
CA TRP A 41 -3.64 -11.55 2.21
C TRP A 41 -4.45 -11.26 3.47
N VAL A 42 -5.77 -11.22 3.37
CA VAL A 42 -6.66 -11.02 4.53
C VAL A 42 -6.53 -12.17 5.53
N ASP A 43 -6.49 -13.41 5.06
CA ASP A 43 -6.28 -14.59 5.93
C ASP A 43 -4.95 -14.49 6.68
N TYR A 44 -3.89 -14.05 6.00
CA TYR A 44 -2.58 -13.83 6.59
C TYR A 44 -2.59 -12.71 7.65
N LEU A 45 -3.23 -11.57 7.39
CA LEU A 45 -3.37 -10.49 8.38
C LEU A 45 -4.12 -10.96 9.62
N LEU A 46 -5.18 -11.76 9.45
CA LEU A 46 -5.92 -12.35 10.57
C LEU A 46 -5.11 -13.40 11.32
N GLU A 47 -4.26 -14.16 10.63
CA GLU A 47 -3.32 -15.08 11.26
C GLU A 47 -2.30 -14.35 12.13
N LEU A 48 -1.72 -13.25 11.63
CA LEU A 48 -0.83 -12.39 12.42
C LEU A 48 -1.52 -11.81 13.64
N CYS A 49 -2.76 -11.35 13.51
CA CYS A 49 -3.54 -10.89 14.65
C CYS A 49 -3.69 -12.00 15.71
N ARG A 50 -4.10 -13.22 15.28
CA ARG A 50 -4.22 -14.37 16.18
C ARG A 50 -2.89 -14.76 16.83
N TYR A 51 -1.79 -14.72 16.08
CA TYR A 51 -0.45 -15.03 16.58
C TYR A 51 -0.03 -14.09 17.73
N HIS A 52 -0.54 -12.85 17.72
CA HIS A 52 -0.30 -11.85 18.76
C HIS A 52 -1.47 -11.68 19.75
N ASP A 53 -2.31 -12.69 19.90
CA ASP A 53 -3.46 -12.71 20.81
C ASP A 53 -4.40 -11.51 20.63
N HIS A 54 -4.61 -11.09 19.37
CA HIS A 54 -5.44 -9.95 19.01
C HIS A 54 -6.60 -10.37 18.11
N ALA A 55 -7.79 -9.80 18.34
CA ALA A 55 -8.96 -9.99 17.50
C ALA A 55 -9.40 -8.61 16.96
N PRO A 56 -9.22 -8.33 15.66
CA PRO A 56 -9.60 -7.06 15.08
C PRO A 56 -11.12 -6.90 15.09
N HIS A 57 -11.60 -5.74 15.57
CA HIS A 57 -13.03 -5.42 15.60
C HIS A 57 -13.29 -4.06 14.95
N THR A 58 -12.60 -3.00 15.39
CA THR A 58 -12.68 -1.66 14.82
C THR A 58 -11.39 -1.35 14.07
N VAL A 59 -11.45 -1.40 12.75
CA VAL A 59 -10.26 -1.36 11.89
C VAL A 59 -10.21 -0.08 11.07
N VAL A 60 -9.06 0.59 11.04
CA VAL A 60 -8.77 1.63 10.05
C VAL A 60 -7.80 1.10 9.00
N ASP A 61 -8.17 1.19 7.73
CA ASP A 61 -7.34 0.85 6.58
C ASP A 61 -6.78 2.13 5.97
N LEU A 62 -5.49 2.36 6.20
CA LEU A 62 -4.76 3.56 5.79
C LEU A 62 -4.01 3.29 4.49
N GLY A 63 -4.48 3.87 3.39
CA GLY A 63 -4.11 3.53 2.03
C GLY A 63 -5.00 2.43 1.47
N CYS A 64 -6.31 2.51 1.73
CA CYS A 64 -7.27 1.44 1.42
C CYS A 64 -7.45 1.19 -0.09
N GLY A 65 -6.96 2.09 -0.95
CA GLY A 65 -7.10 1.95 -2.40
C GLY A 65 -8.55 1.74 -2.84
N THR A 66 -8.76 0.75 -3.68
CA THR A 66 -10.11 0.33 -4.14
C THR A 66 -10.85 -0.57 -3.14
N GLY A 67 -10.31 -0.74 -1.91
CA GLY A 67 -10.94 -1.50 -0.84
C GLY A 67 -10.68 -3.01 -0.86
N ASN A 68 -9.63 -3.47 -1.51
CA ASN A 68 -9.38 -4.90 -1.70
C ASN A 68 -9.06 -5.66 -0.40
N LEU A 69 -8.53 -4.99 0.63
CA LEU A 69 -8.40 -5.53 1.99
C LEU A 69 -9.60 -5.12 2.87
N THR A 70 -10.07 -3.88 2.72
CA THR A 70 -11.17 -3.32 3.51
C THR A 70 -12.46 -4.13 3.38
N LEU A 71 -12.87 -4.44 2.14
CA LEU A 71 -14.16 -5.09 1.89
C LEU A 71 -14.24 -6.52 2.44
N PRO A 72 -13.25 -7.41 2.23
CA PRO A 72 -13.28 -8.74 2.82
C PRO A 72 -13.25 -8.71 4.36
N LEU A 73 -12.49 -7.81 4.98
CA LEU A 73 -12.47 -7.67 6.44
C LEU A 73 -13.84 -7.23 6.97
N ALA A 74 -14.58 -6.37 6.26
CA ALA A 74 -15.93 -5.99 6.62
C ALA A 74 -16.91 -7.16 6.47
N GLU A 75 -16.79 -7.98 5.42
CA GLU A 75 -17.58 -9.21 5.23
C GLU A 75 -17.36 -10.21 6.36
N LEU A 76 -16.18 -10.22 6.97
CA LEU A 76 -15.85 -11.04 8.15
C LEU A 76 -16.32 -10.43 9.48
N GLY A 77 -17.00 -9.29 9.44
CA GLY A 77 -17.66 -8.67 10.60
C GLY A 77 -16.87 -7.58 11.31
N CYS A 78 -15.72 -7.15 10.78
CA CYS A 78 -15.01 -5.99 11.31
C CYS A 78 -15.75 -4.68 10.94
N GLN A 79 -15.69 -3.70 11.84
CA GLN A 79 -16.14 -2.34 11.57
C GLN A 79 -15.01 -1.55 10.92
N LEU A 80 -15.17 -1.22 9.64
CA LEU A 80 -14.10 -0.64 8.82
C LEU A 80 -14.25 0.87 8.60
N THR A 81 -13.10 1.56 8.63
CA THR A 81 -12.93 2.90 8.06
C THR A 81 -11.78 2.84 7.06
N GLY A 82 -12.06 3.16 5.79
CA GLY A 82 -11.04 3.23 4.74
C GLY A 82 -10.57 4.68 4.51
N VAL A 83 -9.28 4.87 4.39
CA VAL A 83 -8.66 6.18 4.11
C VAL A 83 -7.68 6.02 2.94
N ASP A 84 -7.83 6.84 1.92
CA ASP A 84 -6.88 6.88 0.81
C ASP A 84 -6.69 8.33 0.33
N LEU A 85 -5.47 8.64 -0.12
CA LEU A 85 -5.15 9.97 -0.63
C LEU A 85 -5.87 10.25 -1.96
N SER A 86 -6.09 9.22 -2.79
CA SER A 86 -6.72 9.33 -4.10
C SER A 86 -8.26 9.34 -3.99
N PRO A 87 -8.93 10.45 -4.37
CA PRO A 87 -10.40 10.46 -4.45
C PRO A 87 -10.95 9.43 -5.45
N ALA A 88 -10.19 9.09 -6.50
CA ALA A 88 -10.59 8.11 -7.48
C ALA A 88 -10.61 6.69 -6.90
N MET A 89 -9.58 6.33 -6.10
CA MET A 89 -9.54 5.07 -5.35
C MET A 89 -10.71 4.96 -4.38
N VAL A 90 -10.95 6.01 -3.59
CA VAL A 90 -12.07 6.07 -2.63
C VAL A 90 -13.42 5.95 -3.33
N ALA A 91 -13.60 6.57 -4.50
CA ALA A 91 -14.84 6.45 -5.26
C ALA A 91 -15.09 5.01 -5.71
N GLU A 92 -14.05 4.31 -6.16
CA GLU A 92 -14.14 2.90 -6.56
C GLU A 92 -14.41 1.99 -5.34
N ALA A 93 -13.75 2.21 -4.21
CA ALA A 93 -14.00 1.48 -2.98
C ALA A 93 -15.47 1.62 -2.52
N ARG A 94 -16.00 2.84 -2.52
CA ARG A 94 -17.42 3.11 -2.21
C ARG A 94 -18.38 2.41 -3.16
N ARG A 95 -18.08 2.42 -4.46
CA ARG A 95 -18.88 1.73 -5.47
C ARG A 95 -18.94 0.22 -5.21
N LYS A 96 -17.79 -0.39 -4.92
CA LYS A 96 -17.66 -1.81 -4.61
C LYS A 96 -18.38 -2.17 -3.29
N ALA A 97 -18.23 -1.35 -2.24
CA ALA A 97 -18.94 -1.54 -0.97
C ALA A 97 -20.46 -1.48 -1.14
N ALA A 98 -20.97 -0.49 -1.88
CA ALA A 98 -22.41 -0.36 -2.15
C ALA A 98 -22.95 -1.58 -2.93
N GLN A 99 -22.21 -2.13 -3.90
CA GLN A 99 -22.60 -3.34 -4.64
C GLN A 99 -22.67 -4.58 -3.74
N ARG A 100 -21.88 -4.62 -2.67
CA ARG A 100 -21.87 -5.72 -1.69
C ARG A 100 -22.81 -5.48 -0.49
N GLY A 101 -23.47 -4.31 -0.42
CA GLY A 101 -24.35 -3.94 0.69
C GLY A 101 -23.60 -3.69 1.99
N LEU A 102 -22.32 -3.31 1.92
CA LEU A 102 -21.47 -3.03 3.08
C LEU A 102 -21.55 -1.55 3.44
N ASP A 103 -21.73 -1.27 4.75
CA ASP A 103 -21.71 0.09 5.31
C ASP A 103 -20.31 0.39 5.86
N ILE A 104 -19.48 1.05 5.05
CA ILE A 104 -18.10 1.38 5.38
C ILE A 104 -17.86 2.87 5.17
N ALA A 105 -17.29 3.53 6.17
CA ALA A 105 -16.87 4.93 6.05
C ALA A 105 -15.57 5.02 5.24
N PHE A 106 -15.61 5.67 4.07
CA PHE A 106 -14.43 5.93 3.25
C PHE A 106 -14.12 7.42 3.20
N HIS A 107 -12.83 7.78 3.35
CA HIS A 107 -12.34 9.16 3.38
C HIS A 107 -11.23 9.37 2.36
N ALA A 108 -11.41 10.37 1.47
CA ALA A 108 -10.32 10.85 0.62
C ALA A 108 -9.47 11.82 1.47
N ALA A 109 -8.39 11.30 2.06
CA ALA A 109 -7.56 12.04 3.02
C ALA A 109 -6.13 11.48 3.08
N ASP A 110 -5.22 12.32 3.52
CA ASP A 110 -3.84 11.94 3.79
C ASP A 110 -3.75 11.20 5.13
N LEU A 111 -3.25 9.97 5.11
CA LEU A 111 -3.07 9.14 6.31
C LEU A 111 -2.22 9.82 7.39
N ARG A 112 -1.28 10.70 7.00
CA ARG A 112 -0.39 11.43 7.90
C ARG A 112 -1.12 12.45 8.78
N THR A 113 -2.27 12.94 8.31
CA THR A 113 -3.04 13.99 8.97
C THR A 113 -4.48 13.59 9.29
N PHE A 114 -4.90 12.41 8.85
CA PHE A 114 -6.25 11.92 9.09
C PHE A 114 -6.57 11.88 10.59
N SER A 115 -7.74 12.39 10.92
CA SER A 115 -8.28 12.39 12.27
C SER A 115 -9.79 12.19 12.17
N PRO A 116 -10.31 11.03 12.59
CA PRO A 116 -11.75 10.80 12.62
C PRO A 116 -12.42 11.69 13.67
N VAL A 117 -13.71 11.92 13.50
CA VAL A 117 -14.51 12.73 14.46
C VAL A 117 -14.70 11.99 15.78
N GLU A 118 -14.75 10.65 15.75
CA GLU A 118 -15.02 9.79 16.92
C GLU A 118 -14.19 8.51 16.88
N GLY A 119 -13.83 8.03 18.09
CA GLY A 119 -13.33 6.69 18.34
C GLY A 119 -11.84 6.51 18.15
N ALA A 120 -11.34 5.50 18.84
CA ALA A 120 -10.03 4.91 18.62
C ALA A 120 -10.24 3.52 18.01
N PHE A 121 -9.33 3.13 17.10
CA PHE A 121 -9.35 1.82 16.47
C PHE A 121 -8.55 0.82 17.29
N ASP A 122 -9.01 -0.42 17.40
CA ASP A 122 -8.19 -1.48 17.97
C ASP A 122 -7.15 -2.00 16.99
N THR A 123 -7.38 -1.79 15.69
CA THR A 123 -6.48 -2.23 14.64
C THR A 123 -6.32 -1.16 13.56
N ALA A 124 -5.09 -0.93 13.13
CA ALA A 124 -4.77 -0.22 11.91
C ALA A 124 -4.11 -1.19 10.91
N ILE A 125 -4.43 -1.05 9.64
CA ILE A 125 -3.72 -1.73 8.56
C ILE A 125 -3.21 -0.70 7.55
N SER A 126 -2.07 -0.99 6.90
CA SER A 126 -1.54 -0.25 5.77
C SER A 126 -0.89 -1.26 4.83
N GLY A 127 -1.72 -1.91 4.02
CA GLY A 127 -1.30 -2.97 3.11
C GLY A 127 -0.87 -2.46 1.74
N CYS A 128 -0.15 -3.31 1.00
CA CYS A 128 0.29 -3.01 -0.37
C CYS A 128 1.26 -1.82 -0.45
N ASP A 129 2.32 -1.86 0.36
CA ASP A 129 3.46 -0.93 0.29
C ASP A 129 3.11 0.57 0.43
N VAL A 130 2.00 0.88 1.08
CA VAL A 130 1.54 2.28 1.29
C VAL A 130 2.64 3.15 1.90
N LEU A 131 3.37 2.64 2.90
CA LEU A 131 4.39 3.44 3.58
C LEU A 131 5.65 3.69 2.73
N ASN A 132 5.88 2.92 1.66
CA ASN A 132 6.96 3.23 0.73
C ASN A 132 6.73 4.55 -0.02
N TYR A 133 5.48 5.04 -0.09
CA TYR A 133 5.14 6.36 -0.64
C TYR A 133 5.48 7.53 0.31
N CYS A 134 5.79 7.26 1.58
CA CYS A 134 6.43 8.23 2.47
C CYS A 134 7.91 8.35 2.07
N THR A 135 8.22 9.25 1.14
CA THR A 135 9.56 9.34 0.54
C THR A 135 10.57 10.11 1.38
N THR A 136 10.12 10.78 2.44
CA THR A 136 10.97 11.47 3.42
C THR A 136 10.82 10.88 4.82
N LYS A 137 11.84 11.06 5.66
CA LYS A 137 11.77 10.63 7.07
C LYS A 137 10.66 11.39 7.82
N GLU A 138 10.44 12.63 7.48
CA GLU A 138 9.40 13.49 8.04
C GLU A 138 8.01 12.95 7.72
N ASP A 139 7.76 12.50 6.50
CA ASP A 139 6.49 11.89 6.08
C ASP A 139 6.22 10.60 6.84
N LEU A 140 7.23 9.72 6.94
CA LEU A 140 7.10 8.45 7.66
C LEU A 140 6.86 8.70 9.16
N ARG A 141 7.55 9.66 9.78
CA ARG A 141 7.30 10.09 11.17
C ARG A 141 5.87 10.63 11.35
N ALA A 142 5.37 11.40 10.39
CA ALA A 142 3.99 11.90 10.42
C ALA A 142 2.97 10.76 10.35
N ALA A 143 3.24 9.71 9.55
CA ALA A 143 2.43 8.50 9.50
C ALA A 143 2.42 7.78 10.85
N PHE A 144 3.57 7.56 11.48
CA PHE A 144 3.69 6.94 12.81
C PHE A 144 2.95 7.76 13.88
N ALA A 145 3.11 9.08 13.87
CA ALA A 145 2.39 9.98 14.79
C ALA A 145 0.87 9.91 14.59
N SER A 146 0.42 9.81 13.34
CA SER A 146 -1.00 9.68 13.01
C SER A 146 -1.57 8.37 13.54
N VAL A 147 -0.93 7.24 13.23
CA VAL A 147 -1.39 5.92 13.70
C VAL A 147 -1.39 5.84 15.22
N LYS A 148 -0.40 6.42 15.89
CA LYS A 148 -0.39 6.48 17.37
C LYS A 148 -1.61 7.19 17.95
N ARG A 149 -2.13 8.23 17.27
CA ARG A 149 -3.35 8.93 17.69
C ARG A 149 -4.61 8.10 17.41
N LEU A 150 -4.62 7.39 16.28
CA LEU A 150 -5.77 6.60 15.83
C LEU A 150 -6.01 5.33 16.64
N LEU A 151 -4.94 4.67 17.08
CA LEU A 151 -5.04 3.42 17.81
C LEU A 151 -5.44 3.64 19.27
N ALA A 152 -6.31 2.75 19.77
CA ALA A 152 -6.55 2.56 21.19
C ALA A 152 -5.28 2.04 21.89
N PRO A 153 -5.10 2.25 23.21
CA PRO A 153 -4.11 1.53 23.98
C PRO A 153 -4.22 0.01 23.77
N GLY A 154 -3.11 -0.68 23.59
CA GLY A 154 -3.08 -2.10 23.26
C GLY A 154 -3.39 -2.46 21.81
N GLY A 155 -3.80 -1.49 20.99
CA GLY A 155 -4.13 -1.71 19.58
C GLY A 155 -2.92 -2.06 18.72
N LEU A 156 -3.17 -2.79 17.62
CA LEU A 156 -2.14 -3.22 16.67
C LEU A 156 -2.16 -2.39 15.39
N TRP A 157 -0.99 -2.20 14.81
CA TRP A 157 -0.82 -1.73 13.43
C TRP A 157 -0.06 -2.77 12.64
N LEU A 158 -0.69 -3.26 11.57
CA LEU A 158 -0.11 -4.19 10.60
C LEU A 158 0.17 -3.42 9.31
N PHE A 159 1.41 -3.44 8.86
CA PHE A 159 1.78 -2.79 7.60
C PHE A 159 2.92 -3.55 6.92
N ASP A 160 3.03 -3.36 5.62
CA ASP A 160 4.09 -3.96 4.84
C ASP A 160 4.94 -2.93 4.11
N LEU A 161 6.13 -3.35 3.74
CA LEU A 161 7.07 -2.60 2.92
C LEU A 161 7.63 -3.50 1.82
N ASN A 162 7.80 -2.93 0.64
CA ASN A 162 8.64 -3.54 -0.38
C ASN A 162 10.07 -3.64 0.13
N SER A 163 10.65 -4.83 0.04
CA SER A 163 12.00 -5.11 0.51
C SER A 163 13.07 -4.45 -0.35
N SER A 164 14.31 -4.50 0.16
CA SER A 164 15.48 -4.07 -0.62
C SER A 164 15.66 -4.91 -1.89
N TRP A 165 15.42 -6.23 -1.80
CA TRP A 165 15.50 -7.11 -2.95
C TRP A 165 14.48 -6.74 -4.03
N LYS A 166 13.23 -6.50 -3.62
CA LYS A 166 12.17 -6.14 -4.58
C LYS A 166 12.43 -4.82 -5.27
N LEU A 167 12.80 -3.77 -4.51
CA LEU A 167 13.03 -2.46 -5.10
C LEU A 167 14.29 -2.37 -5.95
N ARG A 168 15.34 -3.17 -5.63
CA ARG A 168 16.62 -3.14 -6.34
C ARG A 168 16.69 -4.15 -7.49
N GLU A 169 16.28 -5.39 -7.22
CA GLU A 169 16.50 -6.50 -8.16
C GLU A 169 15.26 -6.76 -9.02
N LEU A 170 14.07 -6.84 -8.40
CA LEU A 170 12.84 -7.13 -9.14
C LEU A 170 12.36 -5.92 -9.91
N TYR A 171 12.21 -4.76 -9.25
CA TYR A 171 11.88 -3.52 -9.94
C TYR A 171 13.12 -2.89 -10.58
N GLY A 172 14.14 -2.57 -9.78
CA GLY A 172 15.45 -2.10 -10.22
C GLY A 172 15.36 -1.09 -11.35
N ASN A 173 16.09 -1.40 -12.43
CA ASN A 173 16.02 -0.66 -13.70
C ASN A 173 15.36 -1.54 -14.79
N GLN A 174 14.29 -2.24 -14.43
CA GLN A 174 13.55 -3.14 -15.30
C GLN A 174 12.33 -2.43 -15.92
N SER A 175 11.94 -2.90 -17.09
CA SER A 175 10.72 -2.48 -17.77
C SER A 175 9.79 -3.66 -17.94
N TYR A 176 8.51 -3.44 -17.67
CA TYR A 176 7.45 -4.43 -17.82
C TYR A 176 6.42 -3.93 -18.82
N ALA A 177 5.79 -4.84 -19.54
CA ALA A 177 4.68 -4.52 -20.42
C ALA A 177 3.68 -5.66 -20.41
N ASP A 178 2.40 -5.31 -20.47
CA ASP A 178 1.32 -6.27 -20.68
C ASP A 178 0.36 -5.75 -21.74
N LEU A 179 -0.19 -6.68 -22.53
CA LEU A 179 -1.14 -6.39 -23.59
C LEU A 179 -2.40 -7.25 -23.36
N ARG A 180 -3.51 -6.57 -23.10
CA ARG A 180 -4.84 -7.18 -22.93
C ARG A 180 -5.80 -6.68 -24.01
N GLU A 181 -7.01 -7.23 -24.02
CA GLU A 181 -8.02 -6.89 -25.04
C GLU A 181 -8.40 -5.40 -24.99
N ASP A 182 -8.60 -4.87 -23.78
CA ASP A 182 -9.12 -3.52 -23.56
C ASP A 182 -8.04 -2.48 -23.21
N PHE A 183 -6.84 -2.91 -22.84
CA PHE A 183 -5.74 -2.02 -22.50
C PHE A 183 -4.36 -2.67 -22.68
N ALA A 184 -3.36 -1.79 -22.80
CA ALA A 184 -1.96 -2.18 -22.66
C ALA A 184 -1.27 -1.22 -21.69
N TYR A 185 -0.24 -1.70 -21.02
CA TYR A 185 0.61 -0.81 -20.23
C TYR A 185 2.09 -1.09 -20.44
N PHE A 186 2.87 -0.03 -20.22
CA PHE A 186 4.31 -0.05 -20.05
C PHE A 186 4.63 0.48 -18.68
N TRP A 187 5.51 -0.21 -17.97
CA TRP A 187 5.94 0.14 -16.63
C TRP A 187 7.46 0.16 -16.62
N ASP A 188 8.04 1.36 -16.59
CA ASP A 188 9.48 1.57 -16.58
C ASP A 188 9.93 1.98 -15.18
N ASN A 189 10.93 1.28 -14.64
CA ASN A 189 11.47 1.54 -13.32
C ASN A 189 12.88 2.13 -13.41
N ALA A 190 13.19 3.04 -12.49
CA ALA A 190 14.52 3.56 -12.25
C ALA A 190 14.81 3.57 -10.75
N TYR A 191 15.83 2.83 -10.31
CA TYR A 191 16.25 2.81 -8.92
C TYR A 191 17.50 3.67 -8.72
N ASP A 192 17.39 4.66 -7.82
CA ASP A 192 18.51 5.48 -7.35
C ASP A 192 19.07 4.86 -6.07
N GLU A 193 20.23 4.21 -6.20
CA GLU A 193 20.90 3.53 -5.09
C GLU A 193 21.32 4.50 -3.97
N ALA A 194 21.77 5.71 -4.32
CA ALA A 194 22.23 6.70 -3.34
C ALA A 194 21.06 7.28 -2.55
N ALA A 195 19.94 7.52 -3.21
CA ALA A 195 18.71 8.01 -2.58
C ALA A 195 17.90 6.87 -1.95
N GLY A 196 18.07 5.61 -2.39
CA GLY A 196 17.22 4.49 -2.03
C GLY A 196 15.78 4.69 -2.50
N VAL A 197 15.60 5.18 -3.72
CA VAL A 197 14.30 5.55 -4.28
C VAL A 197 14.08 4.82 -5.60
N CYS A 198 12.92 4.19 -5.74
CA CYS A 198 12.44 3.62 -6.99
C CYS A 198 11.40 4.57 -7.60
N THR A 199 11.67 5.06 -8.80
CA THR A 199 10.70 5.80 -9.61
C THR A 199 10.11 4.84 -10.63
N MET A 200 8.78 4.83 -10.75
CA MET A 200 8.03 3.95 -11.62
C MET A 200 7.17 4.81 -12.54
N ASP A 201 7.46 4.79 -13.84
CA ASP A 201 6.71 5.49 -14.87
C ASP A 201 5.77 4.49 -15.55
N LEU A 202 4.45 4.64 -15.32
CA LEU A 202 3.42 3.81 -15.92
C LEU A 202 2.76 4.55 -17.07
N THR A 203 2.69 3.93 -18.23
CA THR A 203 1.95 4.44 -19.38
C THR A 203 0.90 3.41 -19.78
N PHE A 204 -0.35 3.82 -19.77
CA PHE A 204 -1.50 3.01 -20.20
C PHE A 204 -2.00 3.46 -21.56
N PHE A 205 -2.44 2.52 -22.37
CA PHE A 205 -3.23 2.73 -23.57
C PHE A 205 -4.56 2.02 -23.37
N VAL A 206 -5.64 2.79 -23.25
CA VAL A 206 -6.97 2.29 -22.89
C VAL A 206 -7.88 2.38 -24.08
N LEU A 207 -8.55 1.27 -24.43
CA LEU A 207 -9.52 1.25 -25.51
C LEU A 207 -10.77 2.06 -25.12
N THR A 208 -11.11 3.04 -25.95
CA THR A 208 -12.30 3.87 -25.77
C THR A 208 -13.49 3.28 -26.52
N PRO A 209 -14.75 3.62 -26.17
CA PRO A 209 -15.93 3.09 -26.83
C PRO A 209 -16.01 3.38 -28.34
N ASP A 210 -15.30 4.41 -28.84
CA ASP A 210 -15.20 4.74 -30.26
C ASP A 210 -14.08 3.98 -31.01
N GLY A 211 -13.46 3.00 -30.33
CA GLY A 211 -12.45 2.12 -30.93
C GLY A 211 -11.06 2.73 -31.07
N LYS A 212 -10.79 3.84 -30.35
CA LYS A 212 -9.45 4.46 -30.29
C LYS A 212 -8.77 4.10 -28.99
N TYR A 213 -7.48 4.38 -28.90
CA TYR A 213 -6.73 4.26 -27.65
C TYR A 213 -6.43 5.65 -27.08
N GLU A 214 -6.84 5.84 -25.84
CA GLU A 214 -6.41 6.98 -25.02
C GLU A 214 -5.12 6.62 -24.29
N ARG A 215 -4.10 7.48 -24.42
CA ARG A 215 -2.85 7.32 -23.69
C ARG A 215 -2.90 8.09 -22.38
N VAL A 216 -2.61 7.41 -21.29
CA VAL A 216 -2.55 7.97 -19.95
C VAL A 216 -1.23 7.58 -19.29
N ALA A 217 -0.66 8.46 -18.48
CA ALA A 217 0.59 8.17 -17.78
C ALA A 217 0.53 8.66 -16.34
N GLU A 218 1.12 7.89 -15.43
CA GLU A 218 1.30 8.22 -14.02
C GLU A 218 2.73 7.94 -13.58
N ARG A 219 3.20 8.66 -12.57
CA ARG A 219 4.47 8.41 -11.92
C ARG A 219 4.26 8.04 -10.47
N HIS A 220 4.90 6.95 -10.05
CA HIS A 220 4.97 6.50 -8.67
C HIS A 220 6.41 6.62 -8.18
N VAL A 221 6.57 7.00 -6.93
CA VAL A 221 7.88 7.12 -6.28
C VAL A 221 7.81 6.42 -4.95
N GLN A 222 8.67 5.42 -4.77
CA GLN A 222 8.75 4.65 -3.53
C GLN A 222 10.14 4.74 -2.92
N LYS A 223 10.18 4.90 -1.61
CA LYS A 223 11.40 4.93 -0.81
C LYS A 223 11.63 3.57 -0.15
N LEU A 224 12.87 3.08 -0.23
CA LEU A 224 13.30 1.95 0.57
C LEU A 224 13.43 2.37 2.04
N TRP A 225 12.70 1.68 2.91
CA TRP A 225 12.82 1.78 4.35
C TRP A 225 13.28 0.44 4.90
N LEU A 226 14.40 0.42 5.61
CA LEU A 226 14.96 -0.81 6.18
C LEU A 226 14.29 -1.16 7.52
N PRO A 227 14.23 -2.44 7.90
CA PRO A 227 13.65 -2.87 9.18
C PRO A 227 14.23 -2.17 10.40
N GLU A 228 15.52 -1.84 10.39
CA GLU A 228 16.20 -1.12 11.47
C GLU A 228 15.66 0.30 11.64
N GLN A 229 15.36 0.98 10.50
CA GLN A 229 14.80 2.33 10.52
C GLN A 229 13.35 2.33 11.05
N ILE A 230 12.60 1.26 10.77
CA ILE A 230 11.25 1.05 11.32
C ILE A 230 11.33 0.78 12.82
N SER A 231 12.30 -0.04 13.27
CA SER A 231 12.53 -0.29 14.70
C SER A 231 12.87 1.00 15.46
N GLU A 232 13.75 1.86 14.90
CA GLU A 232 14.06 3.18 15.48
C GLU A 232 12.81 4.07 15.61
N LEU A 233 11.92 4.04 14.62
CA LEU A 233 10.67 4.80 14.67
C LEU A 233 9.69 4.21 15.70
N CYS A 234 9.63 2.89 15.82
CA CYS A 234 8.84 2.26 16.88
C CYS A 234 9.29 2.76 18.27
N ASP A 235 10.60 2.76 18.51
CA ASP A 235 11.17 3.26 19.78
C ASP A 235 10.85 4.75 19.98
N GLU A 236 11.03 5.57 18.94
CA GLU A 236 10.79 7.00 19.00
C GLU A 236 9.33 7.33 19.34
N PHE A 237 8.39 6.61 18.73
CA PHE A 237 6.96 6.83 18.96
C PHE A 237 6.39 5.97 20.10
N GLY A 238 7.21 5.14 20.76
CA GLY A 238 6.81 4.28 21.85
C GLY A 238 5.83 3.17 21.42
N PHE A 239 6.01 2.62 20.24
CA PHE A 239 5.39 1.37 19.83
C PHE A 239 6.28 0.20 20.23
N ALA A 240 5.66 -0.95 20.52
CA ALA A 240 6.38 -2.22 20.62
C ALA A 240 6.39 -2.89 19.25
N LEU A 241 7.55 -3.10 18.64
CA LEU A 241 7.70 -3.93 17.45
C LEU A 241 7.56 -5.40 17.88
N LEU A 242 6.46 -6.05 17.45
CA LEU A 242 6.15 -7.43 17.82
C LEU A 242 6.75 -8.43 16.85
N SER A 243 6.68 -8.16 15.54
CA SER A 243 7.25 -9.01 14.50
C SER A 243 7.60 -8.22 13.24
N CYS A 244 8.59 -8.73 12.50
CA CYS A 244 8.95 -8.36 11.15
C CYS A 244 9.22 -9.66 10.39
N CYS A 245 8.35 -10.02 9.44
CA CYS A 245 8.32 -11.32 8.78
C CYS A 245 8.41 -11.16 7.26
N ASP A 246 8.85 -12.20 6.56
CA ASP A 246 8.69 -12.28 5.11
C ASP A 246 7.23 -12.60 4.77
N PHE A 247 6.59 -11.71 4.00
CA PHE A 247 5.23 -11.92 3.52
C PHE A 247 5.19 -13.03 2.45
N PRO A 248 4.21 -13.96 2.48
CA PRO A 248 3.11 -14.12 3.43
C PRO A 248 3.36 -15.21 4.49
N THR A 249 4.49 -15.19 5.16
CA THR A 249 4.87 -16.19 6.18
C THR A 249 5.05 -15.58 7.56
N LEU A 250 5.22 -16.41 8.58
CA LEU A 250 5.65 -16.00 9.92
C LEU A 250 7.17 -16.09 10.12
N ASP A 251 7.92 -16.44 9.07
CA ASP A 251 9.37 -16.51 9.14
C ASP A 251 9.97 -15.11 9.28
N PRO A 252 11.05 -14.94 10.04
CA PRO A 252 11.68 -13.64 10.19
C PRO A 252 12.08 -13.04 8.86
N ALA A 253 11.92 -11.72 8.73
CA ALA A 253 12.28 -10.97 7.53
C ALA A 253 13.70 -11.29 7.05
N SER A 254 13.84 -11.60 5.78
CA SER A 254 15.10 -11.95 5.13
C SER A 254 15.53 -10.89 4.11
N THR A 255 16.76 -11.02 3.62
CA THR A 255 17.28 -10.16 2.56
C THR A 255 16.79 -10.56 1.16
N GLU A 256 16.18 -11.75 1.02
CA GLU A 256 15.70 -12.32 -0.24
C GLU A 256 14.18 -12.26 -0.37
N GLY A 257 13.46 -11.94 0.73
CA GLY A 257 12.02 -11.75 0.73
C GLY A 257 11.62 -10.56 -0.14
N GLU A 258 10.50 -10.66 -0.87
CA GLU A 258 10.01 -9.56 -1.70
C GLU A 258 9.36 -8.44 -0.87
N ARG A 259 8.82 -8.78 0.29
CA ARG A 259 8.01 -7.90 1.10
C ARG A 259 8.18 -8.22 2.57
N TRP A 260 8.38 -7.20 3.37
CA TRP A 260 8.46 -7.30 4.82
C TRP A 260 7.14 -6.88 5.45
N GLN A 261 6.58 -7.76 6.26
CA GLN A 261 5.36 -7.50 7.03
C GLN A 261 5.73 -7.17 8.47
N PHE A 262 5.22 -6.05 8.95
CA PHE A 262 5.42 -5.57 10.32
C PHE A 262 4.14 -5.66 11.13
N VAL A 263 4.29 -6.01 12.41
CA VAL A 263 3.24 -5.88 13.42
C VAL A 263 3.81 -5.07 14.58
N VAL A 264 3.17 -3.95 14.85
CA VAL A 264 3.55 -3.09 15.98
C VAL A 264 2.36 -2.88 16.91
N LYS A 265 2.62 -2.74 18.20
CA LYS A 265 1.59 -2.56 19.24
C LYS A 265 1.73 -1.19 19.90
N LYS A 266 0.64 -0.46 20.01
CA LYS A 266 0.58 0.70 20.90
C LYS A 266 0.52 0.17 22.35
N PRO A 267 1.43 0.56 23.23
CA PRO A 267 1.40 0.11 24.62
C PRO A 267 0.09 0.45 25.33
N GLU A 268 -0.26 -0.33 26.32
CA GLU A 268 -1.31 0.00 27.26
C GLU A 268 -0.95 1.29 28.01
N GLU A 269 -1.94 2.11 28.37
CA GLU A 269 -1.69 3.22 29.26
C GLU A 269 -1.36 2.67 30.65
N PRO A 270 -0.32 3.18 31.31
CA PRO A 270 -0.05 2.77 32.69
C PRO A 270 -1.23 3.13 33.58
N ASN A 271 -1.73 2.15 34.32
CA ASN A 271 -2.79 2.32 35.34
C ASN A 271 -2.39 3.32 36.41
#